data_70a3b68daa72a5c7bd45fd39cdcb3ced
#
_entry.id   70a3b68daa72a5c7bd45fd39cdcb3ced
#
_cell.length_a   1.000
_cell.length_b   1.000
_cell.length_c   1.000
_cell.angle_alpha   90.00
_cell.angle_beta   90.00
_cell.angle_gamma   90.00
#
_symmetry.space_group_name_H-M   'P 1'
#
loop_
_entity.id
_entity.type
_entity.pdbx_description
1 polymer ?
#
loop_
_entity_poly.entity_id
_entity_poly.type
_entity_poly.pdbx_seq_one_letter_code
_entity_poly.pdbx_strand_id
1 'polypeptide(L)'
;MVRILLFCLALLVAGPAFAIKPLAQYWARPDTLGLKYQSLTLTTSDRVHLAAWLVEPSAGAPDQHTTIVVAGGDSGNMASNIFTAATLAGAGYRVLLFDYRGFGHSDAFAINQNYLYYPEFATDARAALAEARRRSPSQRVGLMGFSMGSLVGSEAAATTHCDVLVTIAYPASPQHVVAHYQRIRPERPIILPAEAATYSQVAPKVNCPWLFIAGTDDQATTLADTLAVAHAASRRQRREVLPVPGDHPQSMGAFSEDNLAPRCLAALRRLLASPAAAGKG
;
A
#
# COMPACT_ATOMS: atom_id res chain seq x y z
N MET A 1 -52.41 10.75 30.40
CA MET A 1 -50.95 10.82 30.31
C MET A 1 -50.52 10.15 28.99
N VAL A 2 -50.31 10.96 27.95
CA VAL A 2 -49.92 10.47 26.62
C VAL A 2 -48.40 10.55 26.54
N ARG A 3 -47.71 9.40 26.42
CA ARG A 3 -46.25 9.33 26.16
C ARG A 3 -46.01 9.51 24.68
N ILE A 4 -45.50 10.68 24.30
CA ILE A 4 -44.99 10.93 22.95
C ILE A 4 -43.61 10.28 22.87
N LEU A 5 -43.50 9.18 22.12
CA LEU A 5 -42.22 8.60 21.70
C LEU A 5 -41.67 9.45 20.55
N LEU A 6 -40.67 10.28 20.85
CA LEU A 6 -39.85 10.92 19.80
C LEU A 6 -38.92 9.85 19.18
N PHE A 7 -39.26 9.38 17.98
CA PHE A 7 -38.36 8.63 17.11
C PHE A 7 -37.38 9.63 16.51
N CYS A 8 -36.18 9.74 17.07
CA CYS A 8 -35.05 10.39 16.38
C CYS A 8 -34.63 9.51 15.19
N LEU A 9 -35.15 9.81 14.00
CA LEU A 9 -34.68 9.29 12.75
C LEU A 9 -33.31 9.93 12.49
N ALA A 10 -32.22 9.28 12.90
CA ALA A 10 -30.88 9.65 12.50
C ALA A 10 -30.76 9.41 10.99
N LEU A 11 -30.93 10.46 10.21
CA LEU A 11 -30.51 10.49 8.81
C LEU A 11 -28.98 10.27 8.81
N LEU A 12 -28.57 9.05 8.57
CA LEU A 12 -27.23 8.75 8.14
C LEU A 12 -27.06 9.44 6.76
N VAL A 13 -26.61 10.68 6.78
CA VAL A 13 -26.07 11.33 5.59
C VAL A 13 -24.78 10.58 5.28
N ALA A 14 -24.90 9.52 4.48
CA ALA A 14 -23.74 8.90 3.85
C ALA A 14 -23.09 9.98 3.00
N GLY A 15 -22.04 10.63 3.54
CA GLY A 15 -21.24 11.58 2.80
C GLY A 15 -20.74 10.94 1.50
N PRO A 16 -20.39 11.73 0.49
CA PRO A 16 -19.90 11.23 -0.78
C PRO A 16 -18.68 10.34 -0.49
N ALA A 17 -18.76 9.03 -0.78
CA ALA A 17 -17.59 8.17 -0.75
C ALA A 17 -16.86 8.37 -2.07
N PHE A 18 -15.73 9.00 -2.01
CA PHE A 18 -14.81 9.25 -3.10
C PHE A 18 -13.88 8.04 -3.28
N ALA A 19 -13.33 7.82 -4.49
CA ALA A 19 -12.30 6.81 -4.70
C ALA A 19 -10.99 7.26 -4.03
N ILE A 20 -10.63 8.58 -4.15
CA ILE A 20 -9.47 9.15 -3.46
C ILE A 20 -9.95 10.16 -2.41
N LYS A 21 -9.60 9.94 -1.14
CA LYS A 21 -10.00 10.80 -0.01
C LYS A 21 -8.81 11.16 0.89
N PRO A 22 -7.95 12.09 0.47
CA PRO A 22 -6.81 12.52 1.28
C PRO A 22 -7.27 13.28 2.52
N LEU A 23 -6.55 13.10 3.63
CA LEU A 23 -6.71 13.86 4.86
C LEU A 23 -5.43 14.66 5.14
N ALA A 24 -5.57 15.96 5.41
CA ALA A 24 -4.43 16.81 5.74
C ALA A 24 -3.91 16.51 7.17
N GLN A 25 -4.79 16.29 8.14
CA GLN A 25 -4.41 16.14 9.54
C GLN A 25 -3.97 14.71 9.87
N TYR A 26 -2.84 14.58 10.57
CA TYR A 26 -2.44 13.30 11.17
C TYR A 26 -3.20 13.08 12.48
N TRP A 27 -3.87 11.94 12.60
CA TRP A 27 -4.56 11.56 13.85
C TRP A 27 -3.58 11.00 14.90
N ALA A 28 -2.41 10.52 14.47
CA ALA A 28 -1.33 10.05 15.34
C ALA A 28 0.03 10.24 14.64
N ARG A 29 1.12 10.14 15.42
CA ARG A 29 2.50 10.11 14.93
C ARG A 29 3.21 8.87 15.49
N PRO A 30 4.37 8.43 14.94
CA PRO A 30 5.06 7.25 15.43
C PRO A 30 5.41 7.27 16.92
N ASP A 31 5.74 8.45 17.47
CA ASP A 31 6.04 8.62 18.89
C ASP A 31 4.84 8.38 19.81
N THR A 32 3.60 8.54 19.33
CA THR A 32 2.40 8.18 20.10
C THR A 32 2.29 6.69 20.39
N LEU A 33 3.00 5.86 19.61
CA LEU A 33 3.15 4.42 19.82
C LEU A 33 4.53 4.05 20.39
N GLY A 34 5.29 5.03 20.90
CA GLY A 34 6.63 4.81 21.45
C GLY A 34 7.71 4.48 20.41
N LEU A 35 7.44 4.70 19.12
CA LEU A 35 8.37 4.43 18.04
C LEU A 35 9.34 5.60 17.85
N LYS A 36 10.62 5.31 17.68
CA LYS A 36 11.62 6.31 17.27
C LYS A 36 11.50 6.56 15.77
N TYR A 37 11.47 7.82 15.38
CA TYR A 37 11.37 8.19 13.97
C TYR A 37 12.03 9.53 13.66
N GLN A 38 12.24 9.79 12.36
CA GLN A 38 12.67 11.07 11.81
C GLN A 38 11.62 11.55 10.82
N SER A 39 11.23 12.82 10.92
CA SER A 39 10.46 13.48 9.86
C SER A 39 11.40 13.87 8.72
N LEU A 40 10.98 13.60 7.49
CA LEU A 40 11.74 13.83 6.27
C LEU A 40 10.90 14.59 5.26
N THR A 41 11.59 15.31 4.37
CA THR A 41 11.02 15.78 3.11
C THR A 41 11.71 15.06 1.97
N LEU A 42 10.95 14.38 1.14
CA LEU A 42 11.45 13.72 -0.08
C LEU A 42 11.25 14.68 -1.25
N THR A 43 12.13 14.63 -2.24
CA THR A 43 11.95 15.38 -3.48
C THR A 43 11.80 14.42 -4.64
N THR A 44 10.70 14.51 -5.36
CA THR A 44 10.44 13.70 -6.55
C THR A 44 11.24 14.19 -7.77
N SER A 45 11.30 13.36 -8.83
CA SER A 45 11.99 13.73 -10.08
C SER A 45 11.37 14.94 -10.77
N ASP A 46 10.10 15.20 -10.55
CA ASP A 46 9.35 16.37 -11.03
C ASP A 46 9.27 17.50 -9.99
N ARG A 47 10.13 17.46 -8.96
CA ARG A 47 10.36 18.50 -7.95
C ARG A 47 9.20 18.77 -6.99
N VAL A 48 8.36 17.80 -6.74
CA VAL A 48 7.33 17.83 -5.69
C VAL A 48 7.96 17.42 -4.36
N HIS A 49 7.61 18.10 -3.26
CA HIS A 49 8.06 17.75 -1.91
C HIS A 49 7.01 16.88 -1.22
N LEU A 50 7.45 15.74 -0.71
CA LEU A 50 6.60 14.79 -0.01
C LEU A 50 7.01 14.72 1.46
N ALA A 51 6.03 14.75 2.36
CA ALA A 51 6.24 14.48 3.77
C ALA A 51 6.46 12.98 3.99
N ALA A 52 7.40 12.62 4.86
CA ALA A 52 7.66 11.24 5.20
C ALA A 52 8.14 11.06 6.65
N TRP A 53 7.95 9.85 7.18
CA TRP A 53 8.48 9.41 8.47
C TRP A 53 9.36 8.18 8.27
N LEU A 54 10.61 8.27 8.71
CA LEU A 54 11.50 7.12 8.79
C LEU A 54 11.46 6.57 10.21
N VAL A 55 10.81 5.44 10.38
CA VAL A 55 10.65 4.76 11.67
C VAL A 55 11.79 3.75 11.84
N GLU A 56 12.48 3.81 12.97
CA GLU A 56 13.56 2.88 13.30
C GLU A 56 13.00 1.56 13.85
N PRO A 57 13.73 0.44 13.74
CA PRO A 57 13.37 -0.80 14.41
C PRO A 57 13.19 -0.58 15.92
N SER A 58 12.24 -1.29 16.53
CA SER A 58 11.99 -1.21 17.96
C SER A 58 13.22 -1.69 18.74
N ALA A 59 13.47 -1.09 19.90
CA ALA A 59 14.59 -1.47 20.75
C ALA A 59 14.51 -2.98 21.12
N GLY A 60 15.60 -3.70 20.93
CA GLY A 60 15.69 -5.15 21.21
C GLY A 60 15.14 -6.04 20.09
N ALA A 61 14.51 -5.50 19.06
CA ALA A 61 14.12 -6.29 17.88
C ALA A 61 15.38 -6.70 17.07
N PRO A 62 15.42 -7.93 16.52
CA PRO A 62 16.53 -8.38 15.68
C PRO A 62 16.54 -7.61 14.36
N ASP A 63 17.63 -6.88 14.05
CA ASP A 63 17.72 -6.10 12.81
C ASP A 63 17.58 -7.01 11.56
N GLN A 64 16.58 -6.74 10.73
CA GLN A 64 16.34 -7.46 9.48
C GLN A 64 17.20 -6.94 8.32
N HIS A 65 18.02 -5.91 8.53
CA HIS A 65 18.81 -5.23 7.49
C HIS A 65 17.96 -4.90 6.26
N THR A 66 16.74 -4.45 6.49
CA THR A 66 15.76 -4.19 5.43
C THR A 66 14.92 -2.98 5.80
N THR A 67 14.81 -2.03 4.88
CA THR A 67 13.87 -0.91 4.96
C THR A 67 12.64 -1.22 4.10
N ILE A 68 11.45 -1.10 4.65
CA ILE A 68 10.18 -1.26 3.93
C ILE A 68 9.57 0.13 3.71
N VAL A 69 9.43 0.53 2.46
CA VAL A 69 8.67 1.71 2.05
C VAL A 69 7.19 1.33 2.02
N VAL A 70 6.32 2.10 2.66
CA VAL A 70 4.89 1.82 2.71
C VAL A 70 4.14 2.83 1.87
N ALA A 71 3.47 2.34 0.84
CA ALA A 71 2.58 3.06 -0.05
C ALA A 71 1.12 2.86 0.41
N GLY A 72 0.53 3.91 0.97
CA GLY A 72 -0.83 3.87 1.53
C GLY A 72 -1.93 3.65 0.48
N GLY A 73 -3.14 3.40 0.95
CA GLY A 73 -4.34 3.30 0.10
C GLY A 73 -4.82 4.67 -0.41
N ASP A 74 -6.04 4.66 -0.92
CA ASP A 74 -6.71 5.81 -1.56
C ASP A 74 -7.25 6.85 -0.56
N SER A 75 -7.23 6.55 0.73
CA SER A 75 -7.80 7.43 1.76
C SER A 75 -6.85 7.67 2.93
N GLY A 76 -7.06 8.77 3.63
CA GLY A 76 -6.27 9.15 4.80
C GLY A 76 -4.97 9.85 4.45
N ASN A 77 -3.91 9.46 5.11
CA ASN A 77 -2.53 9.90 4.93
C ASN A 77 -1.58 8.84 5.52
N MET A 78 -0.27 9.12 5.59
CA MET A 78 0.69 8.14 6.09
C MET A 78 0.41 7.65 7.52
N ALA A 79 -0.30 8.43 8.36
CA ALA A 79 -0.69 7.99 9.71
C ALA A 79 -1.66 6.81 9.68
N SER A 80 -2.38 6.58 8.58
CA SER A 80 -3.27 5.41 8.43
C SER A 80 -2.51 4.08 8.48
N ASN A 81 -1.19 4.08 8.22
CA ASN A 81 -0.35 2.89 8.22
C ASN A 81 0.54 2.76 9.46
N ILE A 82 0.24 3.54 10.52
CA ILE A 82 1.11 3.63 11.70
C ILE A 82 1.19 2.30 12.49
N PHE A 83 0.10 1.54 12.56
CA PHE A 83 0.09 0.22 13.21
C PHE A 83 0.87 -0.82 12.38
N THR A 84 0.78 -0.76 11.05
CA THR A 84 1.65 -1.57 10.18
C THR A 84 3.12 -1.23 10.41
N ALA A 85 3.45 0.06 10.53
CA ALA A 85 4.82 0.47 10.83
C ALA A 85 5.28 -0.04 12.20
N ALA A 86 4.41 -0.01 13.22
CA ALA A 86 4.72 -0.53 14.55
C ALA A 86 5.00 -2.05 14.52
N THR A 87 4.18 -2.81 13.80
CA THR A 87 4.37 -4.25 13.61
C THR A 87 5.68 -4.57 12.90
N LEU A 88 5.98 -3.87 11.81
CA LEU A 88 7.23 -4.05 11.08
C LEU A 88 8.45 -3.64 11.91
N ALA A 89 8.38 -2.51 12.62
CA ALA A 89 9.44 -2.05 13.51
C ALA A 89 9.68 -3.03 14.67
N GLY A 90 8.61 -3.57 15.28
CA GLY A 90 8.66 -4.62 16.28
C GLY A 90 9.27 -5.93 15.77
N ALA A 91 9.13 -6.19 14.47
CA ALA A 91 9.76 -7.33 13.81
C ALA A 91 11.20 -7.07 13.34
N GLY A 92 11.74 -5.85 13.53
CA GLY A 92 13.12 -5.47 13.24
C GLY A 92 13.35 -4.83 11.86
N TYR A 93 12.29 -4.41 11.18
CA TYR A 93 12.39 -3.65 9.94
C TYR A 93 12.46 -2.16 10.21
N ARG A 94 13.26 -1.43 9.43
CA ARG A 94 13.11 0.02 9.29
C ARG A 94 11.93 0.29 8.36
N VAL A 95 11.13 1.34 8.63
CA VAL A 95 9.93 1.63 7.84
C VAL A 95 9.93 3.08 7.38
N LEU A 96 9.74 3.31 6.09
CA LEU A 96 9.54 4.64 5.54
C LEU A 96 8.07 4.78 5.12
N LEU A 97 7.32 5.58 5.90
CA LEU A 97 5.98 6.03 5.56
C LEU A 97 6.09 7.35 4.79
N PHE A 98 5.24 7.57 3.81
CA PHE A 98 5.18 8.84 3.09
C PHE A 98 3.74 9.21 2.71
N ASP A 99 3.51 10.50 2.56
CA ASP A 99 2.28 11.03 1.96
C ASP A 99 2.50 11.22 0.46
N TYR A 100 1.55 10.77 -0.35
CA TYR A 100 1.52 11.16 -1.76
C TYR A 100 1.31 12.67 -1.90
N ARG A 101 1.67 13.24 -3.05
CA ARG A 101 1.28 14.61 -3.40
C ARG A 101 -0.24 14.81 -3.18
N GLY A 102 -0.62 15.91 -2.56
CA GLY A 102 -2.01 16.20 -2.20
C GLY A 102 -2.53 15.48 -0.95
N PHE A 103 -1.74 14.62 -0.30
CA PHE A 103 -2.06 13.96 0.97
C PHE A 103 -1.26 14.58 2.11
N GLY A 104 -1.80 14.50 3.33
CA GLY A 104 -1.11 14.89 4.56
C GLY A 104 -0.45 16.26 4.48
N HIS A 105 0.86 16.27 4.64
CA HIS A 105 1.68 17.49 4.58
C HIS A 105 2.59 17.54 3.34
N SER A 106 2.34 16.71 2.32
CA SER A 106 3.01 16.83 1.02
C SER A 106 2.52 18.04 0.24
N ASP A 107 3.28 18.45 -0.78
CA ASP A 107 2.88 19.54 -1.67
C ASP A 107 1.50 19.32 -2.26
N ALA A 108 0.79 20.43 -2.49
CA ALA A 108 -0.56 20.42 -3.04
C ALA A 108 -0.59 19.77 -4.43
N PHE A 109 -1.64 19.02 -4.68
CA PHE A 109 -1.93 18.42 -5.97
C PHE A 109 -3.44 18.47 -6.23
N ALA A 110 -3.85 18.77 -7.47
CA ALA A 110 -5.26 18.87 -7.84
C ALA A 110 -5.85 17.46 -7.99
N ILE A 111 -6.41 16.93 -6.92
CA ILE A 111 -7.04 15.61 -6.92
C ILE A 111 -8.51 15.70 -7.34
N ASN A 112 -8.87 15.05 -8.45
CA ASN A 112 -10.24 14.65 -8.71
C ASN A 112 -10.52 13.35 -7.94
N GLN A 113 -11.34 13.43 -6.92
CA GLN A 113 -11.63 12.32 -5.99
C GLN A 113 -12.34 11.12 -6.65
N ASN A 114 -12.78 11.24 -7.88
CA ASN A 114 -13.38 10.13 -8.64
C ASN A 114 -12.35 9.26 -9.36
N TYR A 115 -11.08 9.68 -9.44
CA TYR A 115 -10.02 8.83 -10.01
C TYR A 115 -9.69 7.66 -9.09
N LEU A 116 -9.45 6.47 -9.68
CA LEU A 116 -9.00 5.30 -8.93
C LEU A 116 -7.57 5.51 -8.40
N TYR A 117 -6.71 6.12 -9.20
CA TYR A 117 -5.33 6.48 -8.87
C TYR A 117 -4.80 7.53 -9.85
N TYR A 118 -3.61 8.06 -9.55
CA TYR A 118 -2.85 8.95 -10.42
C TYR A 118 -1.49 8.32 -10.76
N PRO A 119 -1.04 8.37 -12.02
CA PRO A 119 0.30 7.88 -12.41
C PRO A 119 1.44 8.60 -11.67
N GLU A 120 1.24 9.87 -11.28
CA GLU A 120 2.17 10.67 -10.50
C GLU A 120 2.47 10.04 -9.13
N PHE A 121 1.53 9.29 -8.55
CA PHE A 121 1.76 8.60 -7.28
C PHE A 121 2.83 7.49 -7.41
N ALA A 122 3.02 6.92 -8.60
CA ALA A 122 4.15 6.02 -8.85
C ALA A 122 5.48 6.77 -8.85
N THR A 123 5.51 8.06 -9.28
CA THR A 123 6.69 8.93 -9.15
C THR A 123 7.01 9.21 -7.68
N ASP A 124 5.99 9.43 -6.86
CA ASP A 124 6.13 9.63 -5.43
C ASP A 124 6.71 8.36 -4.75
N ALA A 125 6.17 7.19 -5.07
CA ALA A 125 6.68 5.91 -4.55
C ALA A 125 8.14 5.65 -4.98
N ARG A 126 8.52 6.01 -6.22
CA ARG A 126 9.92 5.93 -6.69
C ARG A 126 10.85 6.85 -5.89
N ALA A 127 10.41 8.06 -5.57
CA ALA A 127 11.18 8.98 -4.72
C ALA A 127 11.39 8.40 -3.31
N ALA A 128 10.35 7.79 -2.73
CA ALA A 128 10.43 7.13 -1.44
C ALA A 128 11.40 5.93 -1.45
N LEU A 129 11.37 5.10 -2.50
CA LEU A 129 12.33 4.00 -2.69
C LEU A 129 13.78 4.53 -2.81
N ALA A 130 13.98 5.59 -3.60
CA ALA A 130 15.31 6.20 -3.79
C ALA A 130 15.86 6.75 -2.48
N GLU A 131 15.04 7.43 -1.69
CA GLU A 131 15.45 7.96 -0.39
C GLU A 131 15.75 6.84 0.63
N ALA A 132 14.92 5.80 0.69
CA ALA A 132 15.17 4.64 1.54
C ALA A 132 16.53 4.00 1.19
N ARG A 133 16.84 3.85 -0.09
CA ARG A 133 18.11 3.28 -0.56
C ARG A 133 19.30 4.20 -0.24
N ARG A 134 19.14 5.50 -0.42
CA ARG A 134 20.19 6.50 -0.08
C ARG A 134 20.56 6.45 1.40
N ARG A 135 19.57 6.23 2.28
CA ARG A 135 19.77 6.15 3.74
C ARG A 135 20.27 4.80 4.23
N SER A 136 20.08 3.75 3.43
CA SER A 136 20.42 2.38 3.78
C SER A 136 21.17 1.68 2.62
N PRO A 137 22.34 2.18 2.20
CA PRO A 137 22.98 1.74 0.96
C PRO A 137 23.42 0.27 0.98
N SER A 138 23.68 -0.30 2.16
CA SER A 138 24.08 -1.69 2.34
C SER A 138 22.95 -2.62 2.76
N GLN A 139 21.72 -2.12 2.83
CA GLN A 139 20.55 -2.86 3.24
C GLN A 139 19.61 -3.11 2.06
N ARG A 140 18.70 -4.08 2.23
CA ARG A 140 17.60 -4.30 1.30
C ARG A 140 16.57 -3.18 1.45
N VAL A 141 15.94 -2.82 0.32
CA VAL A 141 14.82 -1.88 0.29
C VAL A 141 13.65 -2.55 -0.42
N GLY A 142 12.58 -2.79 0.35
CA GLY A 142 11.32 -3.31 -0.16
C GLY A 142 10.25 -2.26 -0.25
N LEU A 143 9.18 -2.56 -0.98
CA LEU A 143 7.98 -1.77 -1.05
C LEU A 143 6.77 -2.59 -0.61
N MET A 144 5.91 -2.00 0.21
CA MET A 144 4.64 -2.57 0.64
C MET A 144 3.53 -1.61 0.25
N GLY A 145 2.57 -2.10 -0.53
CA GLY A 145 1.43 -1.30 -0.98
C GLY A 145 0.09 -1.84 -0.48
N PHE A 146 -0.84 -0.94 -0.23
CA PHE A 146 -2.20 -1.25 0.19
C PHE A 146 -3.21 -0.74 -0.83
N SER A 147 -4.06 -1.61 -1.40
CA SER A 147 -5.10 -1.26 -2.38
C SER A 147 -4.53 -0.37 -3.51
N MET A 148 -4.94 0.90 -3.63
CA MET A 148 -4.33 1.86 -4.57
C MET A 148 -2.79 1.88 -4.47
N GLY A 149 -2.24 1.84 -3.27
CA GLY A 149 -0.79 1.78 -3.07
C GLY A 149 -0.13 0.50 -3.59
N SER A 150 -0.87 -0.61 -3.67
CA SER A 150 -0.40 -1.85 -4.32
C SER A 150 -0.25 -1.67 -5.83
N LEU A 151 -1.21 -0.98 -6.45
CA LEU A 151 -1.18 -0.65 -7.87
C LEU A 151 0.01 0.27 -8.17
N VAL A 152 0.09 1.40 -7.49
CA VAL A 152 1.15 2.41 -7.60
C VAL A 152 2.53 1.79 -7.30
N GLY A 153 2.61 0.98 -6.24
CA GLY A 153 3.84 0.31 -5.83
C GLY A 153 4.35 -0.69 -6.87
N SER A 154 3.46 -1.42 -7.54
CA SER A 154 3.87 -2.34 -8.61
C SER A 154 4.39 -1.58 -9.84
N GLU A 155 3.82 -0.43 -10.20
CA GLU A 155 4.34 0.46 -11.25
C GLU A 155 5.73 1.00 -10.88
N ALA A 156 5.94 1.41 -9.63
CA ALA A 156 7.24 1.83 -9.16
C ALA A 156 8.28 0.70 -9.21
N ALA A 157 7.93 -0.51 -8.72
CA ALA A 157 8.80 -1.68 -8.73
C ALA A 157 9.09 -2.23 -10.14
N ALA A 158 8.21 -1.99 -11.12
CA ALA A 158 8.43 -2.37 -12.51
C ALA A 158 9.52 -1.53 -13.21
N THR A 159 9.83 -0.35 -12.69
CA THR A 159 10.75 0.61 -13.31
C THR A 159 11.92 1.03 -12.41
N THR A 160 11.87 0.68 -11.13
CA THR A 160 12.90 1.03 -10.14
C THR A 160 13.29 -0.22 -9.36
N HIS A 161 14.58 -0.36 -9.05
CA HIS A 161 15.05 -1.51 -8.30
C HIS A 161 14.39 -1.58 -6.91
N CYS A 162 13.83 -2.75 -6.61
CA CYS A 162 13.19 -3.11 -5.36
C CYS A 162 13.65 -4.52 -4.97
N ASP A 163 13.98 -4.76 -3.70
CA ASP A 163 14.46 -6.07 -3.25
C ASP A 163 13.32 -7.03 -2.90
N VAL A 164 12.14 -6.50 -2.60
CA VAL A 164 10.90 -7.24 -2.39
C VAL A 164 9.71 -6.31 -2.59
N LEU A 165 8.67 -6.82 -3.23
CA LEU A 165 7.36 -6.16 -3.31
C LEU A 165 6.35 -6.95 -2.48
N VAL A 166 5.58 -6.25 -1.64
CA VAL A 166 4.42 -6.81 -0.92
C VAL A 166 3.20 -6.01 -1.34
N THR A 167 2.16 -6.67 -1.80
CA THR A 167 0.90 -6.02 -2.15
C THR A 167 -0.25 -6.62 -1.37
N ILE A 168 -1.04 -5.77 -0.74
CA ILE A 168 -2.22 -6.14 0.03
C ILE A 168 -3.44 -5.60 -0.71
N ALA A 169 -4.44 -6.46 -0.96
CA ALA A 169 -5.63 -6.13 -1.73
C ALA A 169 -5.26 -5.52 -3.11
N TYR A 170 -4.49 -6.27 -3.89
CA TYR A 170 -3.89 -5.80 -5.14
C TYR A 170 -4.93 -5.65 -6.27
N PRO A 171 -5.13 -4.44 -6.85
CA PRO A 171 -6.02 -4.23 -7.99
C PRO A 171 -5.37 -4.76 -9.28
N ALA A 172 -5.32 -6.08 -9.43
CA ALA A 172 -4.69 -6.74 -10.58
C ALA A 172 -5.34 -6.34 -11.92
N SER A 173 -6.62 -5.99 -11.88
CA SER A 173 -7.37 -5.40 -13.00
C SER A 173 -8.08 -4.13 -12.52
N PRO A 174 -7.54 -2.93 -12.78
CA PRO A 174 -8.21 -1.66 -12.47
C PRO A 174 -9.62 -1.58 -13.09
N GLN A 175 -9.82 -2.16 -14.28
CA GLN A 175 -11.11 -2.21 -14.95
C GLN A 175 -12.14 -3.05 -14.17
N HIS A 176 -11.69 -4.18 -13.57
CA HIS A 176 -12.55 -5.00 -12.72
C HIS A 176 -12.99 -4.23 -11.47
N VAL A 177 -12.06 -3.53 -10.82
CA VAL A 177 -12.37 -2.67 -9.66
C VAL A 177 -13.44 -1.64 -10.01
N VAL A 178 -13.28 -0.94 -11.13
CA VAL A 178 -14.27 0.05 -11.61
C VAL A 178 -15.61 -0.62 -11.87
N ALA A 179 -15.64 -1.74 -12.59
CA ALA A 179 -16.88 -2.47 -12.90
C ALA A 179 -17.60 -2.96 -11.63
N HIS A 180 -16.82 -3.44 -10.63
CA HIS A 180 -17.38 -3.83 -9.34
C HIS A 180 -18.06 -2.66 -8.64
N TYR A 181 -17.38 -1.51 -8.51
CA TYR A 181 -17.94 -0.33 -7.83
C TYR A 181 -19.09 0.30 -8.60
N GLN A 182 -19.06 0.34 -9.93
CA GLN A 182 -20.19 0.82 -10.75
C GLN A 182 -21.45 -0.02 -10.56
N ARG A 183 -21.30 -1.34 -10.33
CA ARG A 183 -22.44 -2.24 -10.07
C ARG A 183 -23.10 -1.98 -8.73
N ILE A 184 -22.31 -1.74 -7.68
CA ILE A 184 -22.83 -1.56 -6.30
C ILE A 184 -23.13 -0.10 -5.95
N ARG A 185 -22.58 0.85 -6.71
CA ARG A 185 -22.74 2.30 -6.53
C ARG A 185 -22.78 3.01 -7.89
N PRO A 186 -23.81 2.78 -8.71
CA PRO A 186 -23.88 3.32 -10.08
C PRO A 186 -23.90 4.85 -10.13
N GLU A 187 -24.33 5.51 -9.07
CA GLU A 187 -24.36 6.97 -8.95
C GLU A 187 -22.96 7.59 -8.75
N ARG A 188 -21.93 6.78 -8.59
CA ARG A 188 -20.56 7.23 -8.30
C ARG A 188 -19.59 6.77 -9.37
N PRO A 189 -19.33 7.60 -10.38
CA PRO A 189 -18.37 7.24 -11.42
C PRO A 189 -16.96 7.12 -10.82
N ILE A 190 -16.28 6.02 -11.09
CA ILE A 190 -14.85 5.89 -10.87
C ILE A 190 -14.16 6.03 -12.22
N ILE A 191 -13.17 6.92 -12.27
CA ILE A 191 -12.42 7.27 -13.48
C ILE A 191 -11.07 6.55 -13.42
N LEU A 192 -10.70 5.92 -14.53
CA LEU A 192 -9.36 5.40 -14.73
C LEU A 192 -8.51 6.41 -15.50
N PRO A 193 -7.25 6.63 -15.11
CA PRO A 193 -6.32 7.36 -15.95
C PRO A 193 -6.05 6.58 -17.25
N ALA A 194 -5.56 7.27 -18.27
CA ALA A 194 -5.32 6.66 -19.59
C ALA A 194 -4.33 5.49 -19.52
N GLU A 195 -3.35 5.58 -18.63
CA GLU A 195 -2.32 4.58 -18.37
C GLU A 195 -2.88 3.23 -17.89
N ALA A 196 -4.07 3.23 -17.28
CA ALA A 196 -4.75 2.01 -16.86
C ALA A 196 -5.05 1.05 -18.02
N ALA A 197 -5.13 1.55 -19.26
CA ALA A 197 -5.33 0.71 -20.45
C ALA A 197 -4.18 -0.29 -20.67
N THR A 198 -2.98 0.05 -20.22
CA THR A 198 -1.77 -0.79 -20.35
C THR A 198 -1.31 -1.39 -19.04
N TYR A 199 -2.11 -1.29 -17.97
CA TYR A 199 -1.71 -1.73 -16.64
C TYR A 199 -1.36 -3.24 -16.57
N SER A 200 -1.97 -4.07 -17.39
CA SER A 200 -1.63 -5.51 -17.49
C SER A 200 -0.16 -5.76 -17.85
N GLN A 201 0.53 -4.77 -18.45
CA GLN A 201 1.95 -4.85 -18.79
C GLN A 201 2.89 -4.55 -17.60
N VAL A 202 2.37 -4.13 -16.45
CA VAL A 202 3.16 -3.79 -15.26
C VAL A 202 3.72 -5.07 -14.61
N ALA A 203 2.87 -6.01 -14.28
CA ALA A 203 3.26 -7.23 -13.58
C ALA A 203 4.38 -8.03 -14.30
N PRO A 204 4.40 -8.20 -15.63
CA PRO A 204 5.51 -8.84 -16.34
C PRO A 204 6.88 -8.17 -16.13
N LYS A 205 6.92 -6.88 -15.80
CA LYS A 205 8.16 -6.09 -15.61
C LYS A 205 8.67 -6.11 -14.16
N VAL A 206 7.85 -6.54 -13.20
CA VAL A 206 8.27 -6.66 -11.79
C VAL A 206 9.18 -7.86 -11.63
N ASN A 207 10.48 -7.64 -11.42
CA ASN A 207 11.50 -8.68 -11.35
C ASN A 207 11.92 -9.03 -9.90
N CYS A 208 11.58 -8.22 -8.90
CA CYS A 208 11.84 -8.57 -7.51
C CYS A 208 10.86 -9.67 -7.02
N PRO A 209 11.24 -10.42 -5.95
CA PRO A 209 10.29 -11.30 -5.26
C PRO A 209 9.03 -10.55 -4.86
N TRP A 210 7.86 -11.13 -5.12
CA TRP A 210 6.57 -10.48 -4.91
C TRP A 210 5.62 -11.33 -4.07
N LEU A 211 5.26 -10.81 -2.88
CA LEU A 211 4.24 -11.39 -2.00
C LEU A 211 2.91 -10.66 -2.22
N PHE A 212 1.89 -11.40 -2.59
CA PHE A 212 0.51 -10.93 -2.62
C PHE A 212 -0.22 -11.40 -1.37
N ILE A 213 -0.90 -10.50 -0.68
CA ILE A 213 -1.82 -10.81 0.41
C ILE A 213 -3.21 -10.42 -0.07
N ALA A 214 -4.10 -11.42 -0.18
CA ALA A 214 -5.41 -11.27 -0.80
C ALA A 214 -6.51 -11.80 0.13
N GLY A 215 -7.57 -11.02 0.33
CA GLY A 215 -8.77 -11.43 1.05
C GLY A 215 -9.54 -12.50 0.28
N THR A 216 -9.99 -13.56 0.97
CA THR A 216 -10.75 -14.64 0.34
C THR A 216 -12.13 -14.20 -0.14
N ASP A 217 -12.69 -13.17 0.49
CA ASP A 217 -14.03 -12.64 0.22
C ASP A 217 -14.02 -11.27 -0.48
N ASP A 218 -12.81 -10.78 -0.83
CA ASP A 218 -12.64 -9.50 -1.53
C ASP A 218 -13.22 -9.57 -2.95
N GLN A 219 -14.28 -8.79 -3.19
CA GLN A 219 -14.97 -8.73 -4.48
C GLN A 219 -14.47 -7.60 -5.39
N ALA A 220 -13.68 -6.68 -4.85
CA ALA A 220 -13.09 -5.57 -5.60
C ALA A 220 -11.71 -5.92 -6.16
N THR A 221 -10.85 -6.53 -5.32
CA THR A 221 -9.51 -6.99 -5.69
C THR A 221 -9.42 -8.49 -5.44
N THR A 222 -10.02 -9.26 -6.33
CA THR A 222 -10.31 -10.67 -6.07
C THR A 222 -9.07 -11.54 -5.92
N LEU A 223 -9.17 -12.57 -5.07
CA LEU A 223 -8.15 -13.61 -4.96
C LEU A 223 -7.89 -14.28 -6.32
N ALA A 224 -8.95 -14.47 -7.13
CA ALA A 224 -8.83 -15.10 -8.45
C ALA A 224 -7.95 -14.27 -9.41
N ASP A 225 -8.16 -12.94 -9.49
CA ASP A 225 -7.33 -12.05 -10.30
C ASP A 225 -5.89 -12.03 -9.80
N THR A 226 -5.69 -12.02 -8.47
CA THR A 226 -4.36 -12.07 -7.86
C THR A 226 -3.63 -13.38 -8.21
N LEU A 227 -4.31 -14.52 -8.12
CA LEU A 227 -3.77 -15.83 -8.50
C LEU A 227 -3.41 -15.87 -9.99
N ALA A 228 -4.25 -15.31 -10.86
CA ALA A 228 -3.96 -15.25 -12.30
C ALA A 228 -2.66 -14.47 -12.58
N VAL A 229 -2.45 -13.33 -11.93
CA VAL A 229 -1.21 -12.57 -12.03
C VAL A 229 -0.03 -13.36 -11.47
N ALA A 230 -0.19 -14.03 -10.33
CA ALA A 230 0.89 -14.81 -9.74
C ALA A 230 1.29 -16.00 -10.64
N HIS A 231 0.33 -16.73 -11.21
CA HIS A 231 0.57 -17.88 -12.10
C HIS A 231 1.16 -17.47 -13.45
N ALA A 232 0.92 -16.24 -13.91
CA ALA A 232 1.52 -15.71 -15.13
C ALA A 232 3.02 -15.37 -14.97
N ALA A 233 3.62 -15.63 -13.82
CA ALA A 233 5.04 -15.38 -13.56
C ALA A 233 5.92 -16.21 -14.50
N SER A 234 6.95 -15.57 -15.05
CA SER A 234 8.03 -16.30 -15.75
C SER A 234 8.86 -17.10 -14.73
N ARG A 235 9.65 -18.07 -15.21
CA ARG A 235 10.55 -18.86 -14.34
C ARG A 235 11.56 -18.03 -13.54
N ARG A 236 11.82 -16.79 -13.95
CA ARG A 236 12.76 -15.87 -13.28
C ARG A 236 12.06 -15.02 -12.20
N GLN A 237 10.73 -14.92 -12.24
CA GLN A 237 9.94 -14.12 -11.31
C GLN A 237 9.45 -15.03 -10.18
N ARG A 238 9.75 -14.63 -8.96
CA ARG A 238 9.27 -15.32 -7.78
C ARG A 238 8.05 -14.61 -7.23
N ARG A 239 6.90 -15.27 -7.29
CA ARG A 239 5.62 -14.76 -6.79
C ARG A 239 5.00 -15.73 -5.81
N GLU A 240 4.51 -15.22 -4.69
CA GLU A 240 3.85 -15.98 -3.65
C GLU A 240 2.51 -15.32 -3.31
N VAL A 241 1.44 -16.10 -3.19
CA VAL A 241 0.13 -15.60 -2.75
C VAL A 241 -0.16 -16.16 -1.37
N LEU A 242 -0.47 -15.27 -0.43
CA LEU A 242 -0.95 -15.59 0.91
C LEU A 242 -2.43 -15.19 1.01
N PRO A 243 -3.36 -16.12 0.88
CA PRO A 243 -4.77 -15.85 1.15
C PRO A 243 -4.97 -15.58 2.64
N VAL A 244 -5.75 -14.54 2.95
CA VAL A 244 -6.19 -14.20 4.31
C VAL A 244 -7.72 -14.17 4.36
N PRO A 245 -8.36 -14.55 5.47
CA PRO A 245 -9.80 -14.42 5.61
C PRO A 245 -10.25 -12.98 5.46
N GLY A 246 -11.43 -12.76 4.88
CA GLY A 246 -12.13 -11.49 4.88
C GLY A 246 -12.19 -10.80 3.53
N ASP A 247 -12.90 -9.67 3.55
CA ASP A 247 -13.14 -8.78 2.42
C ASP A 247 -12.01 -7.75 2.21
N HIS A 248 -12.26 -6.73 1.36
CA HIS A 248 -11.28 -5.69 1.04
C HIS A 248 -10.79 -4.92 2.28
N PRO A 249 -11.66 -4.34 3.15
CA PRO A 249 -11.24 -3.68 4.39
C PRO A 249 -10.47 -4.59 5.35
N GLN A 250 -10.93 -5.82 5.54
CA GLN A 250 -10.30 -6.77 6.47
C GLN A 250 -8.90 -7.19 6.01
N SER A 251 -8.71 -7.44 4.72
CA SER A 251 -7.38 -7.77 4.19
C SER A 251 -6.38 -6.61 4.34
N MET A 252 -6.85 -5.37 4.33
CA MET A 252 -6.02 -4.18 4.58
C MET A 252 -5.40 -4.18 5.99
N GLY A 253 -6.04 -4.85 6.96
CA GLY A 253 -5.54 -5.04 8.33
C GLY A 253 -4.44 -6.11 8.49
N ALA A 254 -4.01 -6.78 7.42
CA ALA A 254 -3.16 -7.97 7.47
C ALA A 254 -1.86 -7.83 8.30
N PHE A 255 -1.28 -6.64 8.39
CA PHE A 255 -0.10 -6.36 9.21
C PHE A 255 -0.41 -5.63 10.52
N SER A 256 -1.64 -5.25 10.78
CA SER A 256 -2.05 -4.55 12.01
C SER A 256 -2.93 -5.40 12.93
N GLU A 257 -3.42 -6.55 12.47
CA GLU A 257 -4.22 -7.48 13.25
C GLU A 257 -3.37 -8.59 13.87
N ASP A 258 -3.51 -8.83 15.17
CA ASP A 258 -2.69 -9.76 15.96
C ASP A 258 -2.71 -11.19 15.44
N ASN A 259 -3.83 -11.63 14.87
CA ASN A 259 -4.00 -12.98 14.33
C ASN A 259 -3.41 -13.16 12.92
N LEU A 260 -3.29 -12.10 12.12
CA LEU A 260 -2.80 -12.14 10.74
C LEU A 260 -1.33 -11.73 10.62
N ALA A 261 -0.90 -10.73 11.37
CA ALA A 261 0.45 -10.16 11.27
C ALA A 261 1.58 -11.21 11.41
N PRO A 262 1.53 -12.20 12.33
CA PRO A 262 2.59 -13.22 12.41
C PRO A 262 2.73 -14.05 11.12
N ARG A 263 1.61 -14.39 10.46
CA ARG A 263 1.62 -15.14 9.19
C ARG A 263 2.19 -14.31 8.04
N CYS A 264 1.82 -13.04 7.98
CA CYS A 264 2.31 -12.09 6.97
C CYS A 264 3.81 -11.83 7.13
N LEU A 265 4.27 -11.62 8.37
CA LEU A 265 5.69 -11.46 8.69
C LEU A 265 6.49 -12.73 8.36
N ALA A 266 5.96 -13.92 8.65
CA ALA A 266 6.62 -15.18 8.30
C ALA A 266 6.75 -15.35 6.78
N ALA A 267 5.72 -15.01 6.01
CA ALA A 267 5.76 -15.03 4.54
C ALA A 267 6.79 -14.03 4.00
N LEU A 268 6.82 -12.81 4.52
CA LEU A 268 7.79 -11.78 4.13
C LEU A 268 9.23 -12.24 4.43
N ARG A 269 9.50 -12.77 5.63
CA ARG A 269 10.82 -13.29 6.01
C ARG A 269 11.26 -14.45 5.10
N ARG A 270 10.37 -15.39 4.82
CA ARG A 270 10.64 -16.53 3.92
C ARG A 270 10.98 -16.04 2.50
N LEU A 271 10.26 -15.05 2.01
CA LEU A 271 10.50 -14.47 0.69
C LEU A 271 11.86 -13.76 0.63
N LEU A 272 12.24 -13.04 1.68
CA LEU A 272 13.53 -12.35 1.79
C LEU A 272 14.72 -13.30 2.04
N ALA A 273 14.51 -14.42 2.74
CA ALA A 273 15.57 -15.37 3.07
C ALA A 273 16.05 -16.20 1.88
N SER A 274 15.19 -16.38 0.87
CA SER A 274 15.58 -17.19 -0.29
C SER A 274 16.46 -16.38 -1.23
N PRO A 275 17.60 -16.93 -1.71
CA PRO A 275 18.45 -16.23 -2.66
C PRO A 275 17.64 -15.84 -3.90
N ALA A 276 17.83 -14.62 -4.38
CA ALA A 276 17.36 -14.22 -5.70
C ALA A 276 17.90 -15.27 -6.70
N ALA A 277 17.05 -15.75 -7.62
CA ALA A 277 17.50 -16.68 -8.64
C ALA A 277 18.73 -16.05 -9.32
N ALA A 278 19.90 -16.62 -9.02
CA ALA A 278 21.15 -16.12 -9.57
C ALA A 278 21.03 -16.14 -11.09
N GLY A 279 20.98 -14.95 -11.66
CA GLY A 279 21.10 -14.79 -13.12
C GLY A 279 22.46 -15.33 -13.52
N LYS A 280 22.50 -16.57 -14.01
CA LYS A 280 23.65 -17.02 -14.81
C LYS A 280 23.56 -16.24 -16.12
N GLY A 281 24.58 -15.40 -16.31
CA GLY A 281 24.78 -14.56 -17.48
C GLY A 281 24.72 -15.28 -18.81
#